data_29467baf42a031483c65f0baa4456254
#
_entry.id   29467baf42a031483c65f0baa4456254
#
_cell.length_a   1.000
_cell.length_b   1.000
_cell.length_c   1.000
_cell.angle_alpha   90.00
_cell.angle_beta   90.00
_cell.angle_gamma   90.00
#
_symmetry.space_group_name_H-M   'P 1'
#
loop_
_entity.id
_entity.type
_entity.pdbx_description
1 polymer ?
#
loop_
_entity_poly.entity_id
_entity_poly.type
_entity_poly.pdbx_seq_one_letter_code
_entity_poly.pdbx_strand_id
1 'polypeptide(L)'
;MSDKYVAYVSTYTYGDDYGIRVYDVDLEQGKLTEKDKVQITNSSYVTITHNRKYLYSITDFGVEGYKILDDGTLDFLGKASINGMRGCYLSTDYNDKLLFVAGYHDGKITVLRLENDGTFGGITDEIFHKGWGNMAERSFRPHVSCVKMTRDNKYLCA
;
A
#
# COMPACT_ATOMS: atom_id res chain seq x y z
N MET A 1 -22.02 15.55 -16.77
CA MET A 1 -21.83 14.29 -16.02
C MET A 1 -21.11 14.66 -14.74
N SER A 2 -21.69 14.42 -13.57
CA SER A 2 -20.95 14.68 -12.33
C SER A 2 -19.81 13.66 -12.29
N ASP A 3 -18.58 14.14 -12.05
CA ASP A 3 -17.43 13.27 -11.84
C ASP A 3 -17.73 12.37 -10.63
N LYS A 4 -17.72 11.06 -10.85
CA LYS A 4 -17.88 10.10 -9.76
C LYS A 4 -16.52 9.94 -9.05
N TYR A 5 -16.50 10.29 -7.80
CA TYR A 5 -15.34 10.08 -6.94
C TYR A 5 -15.52 8.83 -6.10
N VAL A 6 -14.44 8.07 -5.91
CA VAL A 6 -14.42 6.86 -5.11
C VAL A 6 -13.36 6.99 -4.02
N ALA A 7 -13.68 6.57 -2.80
CA ALA A 7 -12.75 6.51 -1.69
C ALA A 7 -12.51 5.05 -1.27
N TYR A 8 -11.26 4.71 -1.02
CA TYR A 8 -10.84 3.43 -0.46
C TYR A 8 -10.38 3.64 0.96
N VAL A 9 -11.05 2.96 1.89
CA VAL A 9 -10.75 3.05 3.32
C VAL A 9 -10.23 1.71 3.80
N SER A 10 -8.97 1.70 4.25
CA SER A 10 -8.33 0.52 4.80
C SER A 10 -8.45 0.48 6.32
N THR A 11 -8.50 -0.72 6.90
CA THR A 11 -8.62 -0.91 8.34
C THR A 11 -7.96 -2.21 8.81
N TYR A 12 -7.61 -2.26 10.09
CA TYR A 12 -7.28 -3.52 10.75
C TYR A 12 -8.52 -4.39 10.86
N THR A 13 -8.34 -5.70 10.80
CA THR A 13 -9.42 -6.68 10.81
C THR A 13 -9.26 -7.67 11.96
N TYR A 14 -10.38 -8.28 12.34
CA TYR A 14 -10.43 -9.43 13.26
C TYR A 14 -11.15 -10.57 12.54
N GLY A 15 -10.46 -11.72 12.42
CA GLY A 15 -11.04 -12.89 11.73
C GLY A 15 -11.30 -12.62 10.24
N ASP A 16 -12.51 -12.91 9.78
CA ASP A 16 -12.94 -12.83 8.38
C ASP A 16 -13.52 -11.47 7.99
N ASP A 17 -13.15 -10.40 8.71
CA ASP A 17 -13.62 -9.05 8.41
C ASP A 17 -13.04 -8.51 7.08
N TYR A 18 -13.67 -7.42 6.60
CA TYR A 18 -13.28 -6.73 5.39
C TYR A 18 -12.28 -5.61 5.70
N GLY A 19 -11.04 -5.74 5.20
CA GLY A 19 -9.97 -4.78 5.47
C GLY A 19 -9.95 -3.58 4.51
N ILE A 20 -10.66 -3.64 3.38
CA ILE A 20 -10.84 -2.46 2.50
C ILE A 20 -12.32 -2.27 2.25
N ARG A 21 -12.79 -1.02 2.38
CA ARG A 21 -14.15 -0.60 2.04
C ARG A 21 -14.09 0.43 0.93
N VAL A 22 -14.99 0.29 -0.04
CA VAL A 22 -15.11 1.17 -1.21
C VAL A 22 -16.35 2.03 -1.06
N TYR A 23 -16.20 3.34 -1.23
CA TYR A 23 -17.27 4.31 -1.07
C TYR A 23 -17.43 5.16 -2.32
N ASP A 24 -18.66 5.41 -2.75
CA ASP A 24 -18.96 6.54 -3.61
C ASP A 24 -18.89 7.84 -2.77
N VAL A 25 -18.28 8.88 -3.33
CA VAL A 25 -18.08 10.18 -2.66
C VAL A 25 -18.96 11.23 -3.33
N ASP A 26 -19.90 11.77 -2.58
CA ASP A 26 -20.66 12.96 -2.96
C ASP A 26 -19.95 14.21 -2.44
N LEU A 27 -19.29 14.96 -3.33
CA LEU A 27 -18.55 16.16 -2.96
C LEU A 27 -19.46 17.34 -2.62
N GLU A 28 -20.70 17.40 -3.13
CA GLU A 28 -21.63 18.48 -2.85
C GLU A 28 -22.20 18.35 -1.44
N GLN A 29 -22.55 17.13 -1.05
CA GLN A 29 -23.10 16.84 0.29
C GLN A 29 -22.02 16.48 1.32
N GLY A 30 -20.78 16.25 0.89
CA GLY A 30 -19.70 15.76 1.77
C GLY A 30 -20.01 14.37 2.34
N LYS A 31 -20.64 13.49 1.56
CA LYS A 31 -21.15 12.20 2.02
C LYS A 31 -20.41 11.03 1.37
N LEU A 32 -20.13 10.01 2.18
CA LEU A 32 -19.62 8.71 1.74
C LEU A 32 -20.74 7.67 1.81
N THR A 33 -20.93 6.93 0.72
CA THR A 33 -21.88 5.80 0.67
C THR A 33 -21.13 4.53 0.32
N GLU A 34 -21.13 3.56 1.24
CA GLU A 34 -20.46 2.26 1.00
C GLU A 34 -21.12 1.56 -0.20
N LYS A 35 -20.30 1.12 -1.14
CA LYS A 35 -20.75 0.40 -2.33
C LYS A 35 -20.16 -1.00 -2.45
N ASP A 36 -18.96 -1.23 -1.89
CA ASP A 36 -18.30 -2.53 -1.95
C ASP A 36 -17.30 -2.69 -0.80
N LYS A 37 -16.86 -3.94 -0.57
CA LYS A 37 -15.89 -4.28 0.47
C LYS A 37 -15.06 -5.49 0.07
N VAL A 38 -13.77 -5.47 0.43
CA VAL A 38 -12.80 -6.51 0.09
C VAL A 38 -12.33 -7.21 1.35
N GLN A 39 -12.37 -8.54 1.33
CA GLN A 39 -11.82 -9.37 2.40
C GLN A 39 -10.30 -9.42 2.26
N ILE A 40 -9.61 -8.82 3.21
CA ILE A 40 -8.15 -8.78 3.32
C ILE A 40 -7.76 -8.62 4.79
N THR A 41 -6.72 -9.31 5.22
CA THR A 41 -6.28 -9.26 6.62
C THR A 41 -5.45 -8.00 6.88
N ASN A 42 -5.85 -7.24 7.91
CA ASN A 42 -5.08 -6.11 8.45
C ASN A 42 -4.52 -5.15 7.40
N SER A 43 -5.38 -4.66 6.51
CA SER A 43 -5.05 -3.62 5.53
C SER A 43 -4.70 -2.32 6.26
N SER A 44 -3.44 -2.20 6.69
CA SER A 44 -3.00 -1.04 7.48
C SER A 44 -2.67 0.18 6.63
N TYR A 45 -2.45 -0.01 5.34
CA TYR A 45 -2.18 1.07 4.39
C TYR A 45 -2.50 0.63 2.96
N VAL A 46 -3.02 1.56 2.16
CA VAL A 46 -3.28 1.37 0.73
C VAL A 46 -2.64 2.50 -0.09
N THR A 47 -2.24 2.19 -1.31
CA THR A 47 -1.77 3.19 -2.28
C THR A 47 -2.37 2.91 -3.65
N ILE A 48 -2.64 3.97 -4.42
CA ILE A 48 -3.11 3.88 -5.80
C ILE A 48 -1.96 4.26 -6.72
N THR A 49 -1.81 3.56 -7.83
CA THR A 49 -0.85 3.90 -8.89
C THR A 49 -1.13 5.28 -9.49
N HIS A 50 -0.10 5.95 -10.02
CA HIS A 50 -0.24 7.27 -10.65
C HIS A 50 -1.16 7.22 -11.88
N ASN A 51 -1.17 6.10 -12.62
CA ASN A 51 -2.09 5.86 -13.73
C ASN A 51 -3.53 5.52 -13.31
N ARG A 52 -3.79 5.41 -11.98
CA ARG A 52 -5.09 5.13 -11.36
C ARG A 52 -5.74 3.79 -11.76
N LYS A 53 -4.96 2.85 -12.24
CA LYS A 53 -5.47 1.53 -12.68
C LYS A 53 -5.39 0.46 -11.60
N TYR A 54 -4.50 0.62 -10.62
CA TYR A 54 -4.22 -0.40 -9.62
C TYR A 54 -4.18 0.20 -8.21
N LEU A 55 -4.59 -0.61 -7.25
CA LEU A 55 -4.47 -0.33 -5.82
C LEU A 55 -3.65 -1.45 -5.18
N TYR A 56 -2.72 -1.09 -4.31
CA TYR A 56 -1.95 -2.02 -3.50
C TYR A 56 -2.23 -1.80 -2.02
N SER A 57 -2.31 -2.90 -1.28
CA SER A 57 -2.56 -2.91 0.15
C SER A 57 -1.51 -3.71 0.90
N ILE A 58 -1.18 -3.26 2.09
CA ILE A 58 -0.48 -4.08 3.07
C ILE A 58 -1.42 -5.16 3.60
N THR A 59 -0.88 -6.33 3.88
CA THR A 59 -1.55 -7.44 4.57
C THR A 59 -0.60 -8.04 5.62
N ASP A 60 -1.08 -8.98 6.42
CA ASP A 60 -0.23 -9.68 7.41
C ASP A 60 0.93 -10.44 6.78
N PHE A 61 0.79 -10.87 5.52
CA PHE A 61 1.76 -11.72 4.82
C PHE A 61 2.57 -10.98 3.74
N GLY A 62 2.45 -9.66 3.65
CA GLY A 62 3.13 -8.87 2.64
C GLY A 62 2.25 -7.81 2.02
N VAL A 63 2.00 -7.91 0.72
CA VAL A 63 1.17 -6.98 -0.04
C VAL A 63 0.21 -7.72 -0.96
N GLU A 64 -0.96 -7.12 -1.17
CA GLU A 64 -1.94 -7.56 -2.17
C GLU A 64 -2.20 -6.45 -3.19
N GLY A 65 -2.41 -6.84 -4.45
CA GLY A 65 -2.69 -5.95 -5.57
C GLY A 65 -4.10 -6.16 -6.12
N TYR A 66 -4.71 -5.08 -6.55
CA TYR A 66 -6.06 -5.04 -7.11
C TYR A 66 -6.10 -4.16 -8.34
N LYS A 67 -6.86 -4.58 -9.35
CA LYS A 67 -7.24 -3.73 -10.47
C LYS A 67 -8.45 -2.89 -10.07
N ILE A 68 -8.39 -1.60 -10.34
CA ILE A 68 -9.52 -0.69 -10.16
C ILE A 68 -10.39 -0.79 -11.41
N LEU A 69 -11.65 -1.19 -11.24
CA LEU A 69 -12.63 -1.29 -12.33
C LEU A 69 -13.25 0.08 -12.63
N ASP A 70 -13.95 0.19 -13.76
CA ASP A 70 -14.54 1.46 -14.23
C ASP A 70 -15.57 2.07 -13.25
N ASP A 71 -16.20 1.23 -12.45
CA ASP A 71 -17.11 1.66 -11.40
C ASP A 71 -16.40 1.95 -10.06
N GLY A 72 -15.08 1.73 -9.98
CA GLY A 72 -14.25 1.91 -8.80
C GLY A 72 -14.18 0.71 -7.86
N THR A 73 -14.87 -0.40 -8.15
CA THR A 73 -14.71 -1.64 -7.40
C THR A 73 -13.35 -2.28 -7.68
N LEU A 74 -12.94 -3.23 -6.84
CA LEU A 74 -11.61 -3.82 -6.85
C LEU A 74 -11.66 -5.29 -7.29
N ASP A 75 -10.84 -5.65 -8.28
CA ASP A 75 -10.64 -7.03 -8.74
C ASP A 75 -9.25 -7.52 -8.33
N PHE A 76 -9.18 -8.66 -7.65
CA PHE A 76 -7.93 -9.20 -7.10
C PHE A 76 -6.96 -9.63 -8.19
N LEU A 77 -5.71 -9.11 -8.15
CA LEU A 77 -4.64 -9.45 -9.10
C LEU A 77 -3.64 -10.46 -8.56
N GLY A 78 -3.42 -10.46 -7.24
CA GLY A 78 -2.43 -11.34 -6.64
C GLY A 78 -1.82 -10.77 -5.37
N LYS A 79 -0.87 -11.52 -4.81
CA LYS A 79 -0.16 -11.16 -3.59
C LYS A 79 1.33 -11.45 -3.70
N ALA A 80 2.14 -10.72 -2.92
CA ALA A 80 3.58 -10.93 -2.84
C ALA A 80 4.07 -10.86 -1.39
N SER A 81 5.03 -11.74 -1.06
CA SER A 81 5.78 -11.64 0.20
C SER A 81 6.75 -10.47 0.14
N ILE A 82 7.01 -9.87 1.30
CA ILE A 82 8.06 -8.86 1.48
C ILE A 82 9.25 -9.40 2.27
N ASN A 83 9.30 -10.72 2.52
CA ASN A 83 10.38 -11.41 3.26
C ASN A 83 10.70 -10.78 4.63
N GLY A 84 9.68 -10.34 5.36
CA GLY A 84 9.88 -9.65 6.62
C GLY A 84 8.59 -9.44 7.40
N MET A 85 8.66 -8.55 8.38
CA MET A 85 7.51 -8.18 9.19
C MET A 85 6.53 -7.33 8.35
N ARG A 86 5.29 -7.25 8.81
CA ARG A 86 4.25 -6.45 8.16
C ARG A 86 4.72 -5.01 7.91
N GLY A 87 4.53 -4.53 6.68
CA GLY A 87 4.78 -3.15 6.31
C GLY A 87 3.85 -2.16 7.02
N CYS A 88 4.17 -0.89 6.96
CA CYS A 88 3.36 0.19 7.52
C CYS A 88 3.05 1.31 6.52
N TYR A 89 3.74 1.34 5.38
CA TYR A 89 3.54 2.36 4.35
C TYR A 89 3.86 1.81 2.97
N LEU A 90 3.12 2.26 1.97
CA LEU A 90 3.31 1.91 0.56
C LEU A 90 3.39 3.18 -0.30
N SER A 91 4.23 3.16 -1.33
CA SER A 91 4.18 4.10 -2.44
C SER A 91 4.70 3.47 -3.72
N THR A 92 4.31 4.01 -4.87
CA THR A 92 4.90 3.64 -6.17
C THR A 92 5.87 4.73 -6.65
N ASP A 93 6.76 4.36 -7.58
CA ASP A 93 7.45 5.34 -8.40
C ASP A 93 6.45 5.99 -9.37
N TYR A 94 6.83 7.15 -9.95
CA TYR A 94 5.92 7.90 -10.83
C TYR A 94 5.67 7.25 -12.20
N ASN A 95 6.40 6.17 -12.54
CA ASN A 95 6.18 5.37 -13.74
C ASN A 95 5.36 4.09 -13.47
N ASP A 96 4.94 3.88 -12.20
CA ASP A 96 4.21 2.69 -11.74
C ASP A 96 4.91 1.36 -12.09
N LYS A 97 6.25 1.34 -11.97
CA LYS A 97 7.09 0.17 -12.22
C LYS A 97 7.62 -0.49 -10.95
N LEU A 98 7.64 0.26 -9.86
CA LEU A 98 8.15 -0.19 -8.58
C LEU A 98 7.15 0.13 -7.47
N LEU A 99 6.99 -0.82 -6.56
CA LEU A 99 6.26 -0.64 -5.30
C LEU A 99 7.28 -0.66 -4.16
N PHE A 100 7.27 0.39 -3.34
CA PHE A 100 8.10 0.52 -2.15
C PHE A 100 7.27 0.23 -0.91
N VAL A 101 7.82 -0.61 -0.03
CA VAL A 101 7.19 -0.97 1.25
C VAL A 101 8.11 -0.56 2.39
N ALA A 102 7.61 0.30 3.28
CA ALA A 102 8.31 0.65 4.51
C ALA A 102 7.95 -0.35 5.62
N GLY A 103 8.96 -0.90 6.27
CA GLY A 103 8.84 -1.81 7.41
C GLY A 103 9.27 -1.11 8.71
N TYR A 104 8.27 -0.76 9.55
CA TYR A 104 8.55 -0.12 10.83
C TYR A 104 9.27 -1.06 11.80
N HIS A 105 8.83 -2.31 11.87
CA HIS A 105 9.31 -3.25 12.89
C HIS A 105 10.69 -3.83 12.61
N ASP A 106 11.09 -3.95 11.35
CA ASP A 106 12.38 -4.51 10.93
C ASP A 106 13.34 -3.47 10.33
N GLY A 107 12.92 -2.19 10.27
CA GLY A 107 13.76 -1.11 9.78
C GLY A 107 14.17 -1.29 8.32
N LYS A 108 13.29 -1.89 7.52
CA LYS A 108 13.57 -2.31 6.16
C LYS A 108 12.74 -1.53 5.12
N ILE A 109 13.33 -1.32 3.96
CA ILE A 109 12.60 -0.96 2.75
C ILE A 109 12.66 -2.15 1.81
N THR A 110 11.50 -2.62 1.34
CA THR A 110 11.41 -3.65 0.29
C THR A 110 10.96 -3.00 -1.00
N VAL A 111 11.64 -3.32 -2.10
CA VAL A 111 11.31 -2.86 -3.44
C VAL A 111 10.79 -4.02 -4.26
N LEU A 112 9.56 -3.92 -4.73
CA LEU A 112 8.90 -4.90 -5.60
C LEU A 112 8.77 -4.33 -7.01
N ARG A 113 9.07 -5.14 -8.02
CA ARG A 113 8.76 -4.82 -9.41
C ARG A 113 7.24 -4.95 -9.62
N LEU A 114 6.69 -4.03 -10.40
CA LEU A 114 5.32 -4.10 -10.92
C LEU A 114 5.37 -4.38 -12.42
N GLU A 115 4.59 -5.36 -12.84
CA GLU A 115 4.40 -5.67 -14.26
C GLU A 115 3.39 -4.70 -14.91
N ASN A 116 3.32 -4.71 -16.23
CA ASN A 116 2.45 -3.78 -16.97
C ASN A 116 0.95 -3.99 -16.70
N ASP A 117 0.58 -5.18 -16.29
CA ASP A 117 -0.79 -5.57 -15.93
C ASP A 117 -1.10 -5.36 -14.43
N GLY A 118 -0.17 -4.78 -13.67
CA GLY A 118 -0.30 -4.51 -12.24
C GLY A 118 0.06 -5.67 -11.33
N THR A 119 0.44 -6.82 -11.87
CA THR A 119 0.91 -7.97 -11.07
C THR A 119 2.32 -7.75 -10.53
N PHE A 120 2.73 -8.57 -9.56
CA PHE A 120 4.04 -8.46 -8.92
C PHE A 120 5.09 -9.27 -9.68
N GLY A 121 6.18 -8.60 -10.08
CA GLY A 121 7.35 -9.22 -10.73
C GLY A 121 8.45 -9.68 -9.75
N GLY A 122 8.15 -9.66 -8.43
CA GLY A 122 9.06 -10.08 -7.38
C GLY A 122 9.87 -8.95 -6.74
N ILE A 123 10.60 -9.29 -5.67
CA ILE A 123 11.49 -8.38 -4.96
C ILE A 123 12.73 -8.12 -5.82
N THR A 124 13.04 -6.84 -6.03
CA THR A 124 14.23 -6.40 -6.76
C THR A 124 15.34 -5.88 -5.84
N ASP A 125 14.97 -5.37 -4.65
CA ASP A 125 15.94 -4.88 -3.67
C ASP A 125 15.35 -4.86 -2.26
N GLU A 126 16.24 -4.94 -1.27
CA GLU A 126 15.92 -4.87 0.16
C GLU A 126 16.99 -4.04 0.88
N ILE A 127 16.58 -2.94 1.51
CA ILE A 127 17.47 -2.02 2.20
C ILE A 127 17.21 -2.11 3.70
N PHE A 128 18.19 -2.58 4.46
CA PHE A 128 18.12 -2.67 5.91
C PHE A 128 18.85 -1.49 6.55
N HIS A 129 18.12 -0.65 7.26
CA HIS A 129 18.72 0.41 8.05
C HIS A 129 19.45 -0.16 9.26
N LYS A 130 20.65 0.37 9.51
CA LYS A 130 21.49 -0.02 10.65
C LYS A 130 21.71 1.18 11.54
N GLY A 131 21.71 0.97 12.83
CA GLY A 131 21.96 2.03 13.81
C GLY A 131 21.46 1.63 15.19
N TRP A 132 21.84 2.42 16.18
CA TRP A 132 21.45 2.26 17.57
C TRP A 132 20.80 3.55 18.03
N GLY A 133 19.60 3.43 18.58
CA GLY A 133 18.95 4.54 19.26
C GLY A 133 19.17 4.49 20.76
N ASN A 134 18.36 5.20 21.52
CA ASN A 134 18.35 5.15 22.97
C ASN A 134 17.89 3.75 23.46
N MET A 135 18.29 3.33 24.66
CA MET A 135 17.91 2.03 25.26
C MET A 135 16.41 1.89 25.60
N ALA A 136 15.57 2.88 25.29
CA ALA A 136 14.13 2.77 25.43
C ALA A 136 13.56 1.73 24.46
N GLU A 137 12.60 0.95 24.93
CA GLU A 137 12.04 -0.27 24.31
C GLU A 137 11.65 -0.13 22.82
N ARG A 138 11.38 1.09 22.32
CA ARG A 138 11.02 1.36 20.93
C ARG A 138 12.12 2.08 20.12
N SER A 139 13.28 2.33 20.72
CA SER A 139 14.36 3.12 20.10
C SER A 139 15.69 2.39 19.96
N PHE A 140 15.72 1.08 20.27
CA PHE A 140 16.97 0.31 20.21
C PHE A 140 17.37 -0.13 18.79
N ARG A 141 16.52 0.07 17.81
CA ARG A 141 16.77 -0.25 16.39
C ARG A 141 16.13 0.78 15.46
N PRO A 142 16.59 0.89 14.20
CA PRO A 142 15.95 1.75 13.21
C PRO A 142 14.51 1.32 12.89
N HIS A 143 13.70 2.28 12.52
CA HIS A 143 12.33 2.09 12.04
C HIS A 143 12.15 2.91 10.76
N VAL A 144 11.46 2.34 9.77
CA VAL A 144 11.08 3.05 8.55
C VAL A 144 9.57 3.22 8.54
N SER A 145 9.09 4.45 8.69
CA SER A 145 7.66 4.77 8.78
C SER A 145 7.05 5.29 7.48
N CYS A 146 7.89 5.72 6.56
CA CYS A 146 7.47 6.25 5.26
C CYS A 146 8.58 6.01 4.24
N VAL A 147 8.19 5.77 2.98
CA VAL A 147 9.10 5.69 1.85
C VAL A 147 8.41 6.29 0.63
N LYS A 148 9.05 7.26 -0.02
CA LYS A 148 8.44 7.97 -1.14
C LYS A 148 9.45 8.42 -2.17
N MET A 149 9.14 8.18 -3.45
CA MET A 149 9.92 8.66 -4.58
C MET A 149 9.70 10.16 -4.81
N THR A 150 10.75 10.89 -5.19
CA THR A 150 10.62 12.26 -5.69
C THR A 150 9.94 12.30 -7.05
N ARG A 151 9.28 13.43 -7.36
CA ARG A 151 8.47 13.57 -8.60
C ARG A 151 9.26 13.34 -9.89
N ASP A 152 10.56 13.59 -9.87
CA ASP A 152 11.46 13.36 -11.00
C ASP A 152 12.02 11.93 -11.06
N ASN A 153 11.56 11.04 -10.19
CA ASN A 153 12.02 9.65 -10.04
C ASN A 153 13.54 9.48 -9.80
N LYS A 154 14.20 10.49 -9.23
CA LYS A 154 15.65 10.41 -8.99
C LYS A 154 16.03 9.95 -7.60
N TYR A 155 15.22 10.26 -6.60
CA TYR A 155 15.54 9.97 -5.20
C TYR A 155 14.39 9.26 -4.51
N LEU A 156 14.73 8.24 -3.73
CA LEU A 156 13.82 7.59 -2.78
C LEU A 156 14.11 8.15 -1.39
N CYS A 157 13.11 8.78 -0.78
CA CYS A 157 13.19 9.33 0.57
C CYS A 157 12.55 8.34 1.55
N ALA A 158 13.22 8.09 2.68
CA ALA A 158 12.75 7.23 3.76
C ALA A 158 13.02 7.87 5.12
#